data_90b142c89094320e83570c1dc9750717
#
_entry.id   90b142c89094320e83570c1dc9750717
#
_cell.length_a   1.000
_cell.length_b   1.000
_cell.length_c   1.000
_cell.angle_alpha   90.00
_cell.angle_beta   90.00
_cell.angle_gamma   90.00
#
_symmetry.space_group_name_H-M   'P 1'
#
loop_
_entity.id
_entity.type
_entity.pdbx_description
1 polymer ?
#
loop_
_entity_poly.entity_id
_entity_poly.type
_entity_poly.pdbx_seq_one_letter_code
_entity_poly.pdbx_strand_id
1 'polypeptide(L)'
;MAPRGGDFIAKKCTTIAIVNQKGGTGKTTTCENLGIGLAMEGKKVLLVDADPQGSLTISMGWQQPDELTTTLSTLMAKAMNDQSIPPGEGILHHTEGVDLIPANIELAGLEVSLVNCMNREKMLKQVLEGAKHDYDFILLDCTPSLGMLTVNALAAADTTLIPVQAQYLSAKGLEQLLQTVQKVRRQINPKLKIEGILLTMTDSRTNYGQQIDNLIRGAYGSKIKVFDQTIPRSVRAAEISAVGKSIFQHDPKGKVAEAYRSLTKEVMANAERQLKRVVERGR
;
A
#
# COMPACT_ATOMS: atom_id res chain seq x y z
N MET A 1 11.87 39.36 -24.43
CA MET A 1 10.50 38.92 -24.04
C MET A 1 10.64 37.55 -23.41
N ALA A 2 10.66 37.45 -22.08
CA ALA A 2 10.83 36.18 -21.35
C ALA A 2 9.52 35.38 -21.39
N PRO A 3 9.52 34.05 -21.50
CA PRO A 3 8.30 33.27 -21.47
C PRO A 3 7.71 33.33 -20.06
N ARG A 4 6.42 33.67 -20.00
CA ARG A 4 5.61 33.69 -18.77
C ARG A 4 5.59 32.30 -18.16
N GLY A 5 5.88 32.22 -16.86
CA GLY A 5 5.85 31.01 -16.08
C GLY A 5 4.52 30.30 -16.21
N GLY A 6 4.55 29.13 -16.83
CA GLY A 6 3.48 28.16 -16.72
C GLY A 6 3.42 27.69 -15.27
N ASP A 7 2.24 27.76 -14.66
CA ASP A 7 1.96 27.17 -13.35
C ASP A 7 2.40 25.70 -13.37
N PHE A 8 3.55 25.43 -12.81
CA PHE A 8 3.96 24.07 -12.42
C PHE A 8 2.99 23.67 -11.28
N ILE A 9 1.84 23.12 -11.65
CA ILE A 9 1.06 22.33 -10.69
C ILE A 9 1.97 21.19 -10.28
N ALA A 10 2.57 21.30 -9.11
CA ALA A 10 3.45 20.27 -8.58
C ALA A 10 2.68 18.94 -8.65
N LYS A 11 3.20 18.00 -9.44
CA LYS A 11 2.66 16.65 -9.60
C LYS A 11 2.55 16.04 -8.21
N LYS A 12 1.34 15.84 -7.73
CA LYS A 12 1.14 15.36 -6.37
C LYS A 12 1.16 13.84 -6.35
N CYS A 13 2.22 13.26 -5.80
CA CYS A 13 2.31 11.84 -5.49
C CYS A 13 1.21 11.45 -4.49
N THR A 14 0.56 10.31 -4.71
CA THR A 14 -0.40 9.72 -3.77
C THR A 14 0.23 8.52 -3.09
N THR A 15 0.39 8.58 -1.77
CA THR A 15 0.91 7.48 -0.96
C THR A 15 -0.24 6.70 -0.34
N ILE A 16 -0.32 5.38 -0.60
CA ILE A 16 -1.38 4.49 -0.12
C ILE A 16 -0.77 3.41 0.77
N ALA A 17 -1.16 3.34 2.05
CA ALA A 17 -0.80 2.24 2.93
C ALA A 17 -1.82 1.11 2.83
N ILE A 18 -1.36 -0.11 2.55
CA ILE A 18 -2.20 -1.31 2.48
C ILE A 18 -2.08 -2.05 3.80
N VAL A 19 -3.10 -1.95 4.64
CA VAL A 19 -3.03 -2.35 6.05
C VAL A 19 -4.12 -3.33 6.44
N ASN A 20 -3.75 -4.35 7.19
CA ASN A 20 -4.65 -5.17 8.00
C ASN A 20 -3.81 -5.92 9.04
N GLN A 21 -4.26 -5.97 10.29
CA GLN A 21 -3.58 -6.71 11.36
C GLN A 21 -3.67 -8.23 11.21
N LYS A 22 -4.61 -8.75 10.42
CA LYS A 22 -4.75 -10.18 10.14
C LYS A 22 -3.79 -10.59 9.01
N GLY A 23 -3.03 -11.66 9.21
CA GLY A 23 -2.27 -12.32 8.17
C GLY A 23 -3.16 -12.95 7.11
N GLY A 24 -2.65 -13.10 5.89
CA GLY A 24 -3.34 -13.79 4.80
C GLY A 24 -4.58 -13.06 4.24
N THR A 25 -4.72 -11.75 4.45
CA THR A 25 -5.83 -10.96 3.90
C THR A 25 -5.60 -10.45 2.48
N GLY A 26 -4.46 -10.78 1.87
CA GLY A 26 -4.10 -10.36 0.52
C GLY A 26 -3.49 -8.95 0.45
N LYS A 27 -2.84 -8.46 1.52
CA LYS A 27 -2.13 -7.16 1.51
C LYS A 27 -1.06 -7.13 0.42
N THR A 28 -0.08 -8.01 0.51
CA THR A 28 1.03 -8.13 -0.44
C THR A 28 0.55 -8.32 -1.87
N THR A 29 -0.37 -9.27 -2.10
CA THR A 29 -0.95 -9.50 -3.42
C THR A 29 -1.68 -8.27 -3.95
N THR A 30 -2.35 -7.50 -3.07
CA THR A 30 -3.01 -6.24 -3.47
C THR A 30 -1.99 -5.15 -3.77
N CYS A 31 -0.93 -5.02 -2.96
CA CYS A 31 0.14 -4.05 -3.18
C CYS A 31 0.80 -4.26 -4.55
N GLU A 32 1.26 -5.48 -4.81
CA GLU A 32 1.87 -5.90 -6.06
C GLU A 32 0.96 -5.63 -7.26
N ASN A 33 -0.23 -6.22 -7.27
CA ASN A 33 -1.08 -6.20 -8.45
C ASN A 33 -1.78 -4.84 -8.67
N LEU A 34 -2.09 -4.07 -7.63
CA LEU A 34 -2.54 -2.70 -7.78
C LEU A 34 -1.40 -1.81 -8.33
N GLY A 35 -0.18 -1.98 -7.82
CA GLY A 35 0.98 -1.21 -8.29
C GLY A 35 1.28 -1.47 -9.77
N ILE A 36 1.36 -2.73 -10.17
CA ILE A 36 1.57 -3.10 -11.57
C ILE A 36 0.39 -2.64 -12.44
N GLY A 37 -0.85 -2.78 -11.96
CA GLY A 37 -2.02 -2.26 -12.65
C GLY A 37 -1.94 -0.75 -12.90
N LEU A 38 -1.48 0.04 -11.93
CA LEU A 38 -1.24 1.48 -12.09
C LEU A 38 -0.11 1.77 -13.10
N ALA A 39 0.97 0.98 -13.09
CA ALA A 39 2.04 1.11 -14.08
C ALA A 39 1.55 0.79 -15.50
N MET A 40 0.70 -0.22 -15.68
CA MET A 40 0.05 -0.52 -16.97
C MET A 40 -0.82 0.63 -17.49
N GLU A 41 -1.36 1.47 -16.59
CA GLU A 41 -2.09 2.71 -16.93
C GLU A 41 -1.15 3.93 -17.09
N GLY A 42 0.16 3.69 -17.21
CA GLY A 42 1.18 4.72 -17.49
C GLY A 42 1.57 5.57 -16.28
N LYS A 43 1.30 5.13 -15.05
CA LYS A 43 1.72 5.82 -13.83
C LYS A 43 3.12 5.37 -13.41
N LYS A 44 3.91 6.28 -12.86
CA LYS A 44 5.17 5.95 -12.17
C LYS A 44 4.85 5.47 -10.76
N VAL A 45 5.21 4.24 -10.43
CA VAL A 45 4.81 3.59 -9.17
C VAL A 45 6.02 3.08 -8.42
N LEU A 46 6.09 3.42 -7.13
CA LEU A 46 7.03 2.86 -6.18
C LEU A 46 6.26 1.96 -5.20
N LEU A 47 6.68 0.70 -5.12
CA LEU A 47 6.26 -0.23 -4.09
C LEU A 47 7.25 -0.16 -2.92
N VAL A 48 6.77 -0.27 -1.70
CA VAL A 48 7.62 -0.29 -0.51
C VAL A 48 7.19 -1.47 0.33
N ASP A 49 8.09 -2.42 0.51
CA ASP A 49 7.90 -3.54 1.42
C ASP A 49 8.17 -3.07 2.85
N ALA A 50 7.15 -2.98 3.67
CA ALA A 50 7.25 -2.58 5.08
C ALA A 50 6.94 -3.75 6.03
N ASP A 51 7.13 -4.99 5.55
CA ASP A 51 7.02 -6.21 6.35
C ASP A 51 8.41 -6.85 6.51
N PRO A 52 8.90 -7.11 7.74
CA PRO A 52 10.15 -7.83 7.97
C PRO A 52 10.26 -9.20 7.31
N GLN A 53 9.11 -9.79 6.94
CA GLN A 53 9.09 -11.08 6.21
C GLN A 53 9.53 -10.95 4.75
N GLY A 54 9.65 -9.73 4.21
CA GLY A 54 10.07 -9.49 2.84
C GLY A 54 9.12 -10.10 1.78
N SER A 55 7.85 -10.28 2.13
CA SER A 55 6.91 -11.02 1.26
C SER A 55 6.67 -10.35 -0.08
N LEU A 56 6.59 -9.02 -0.12
CA LEU A 56 6.47 -8.27 -1.37
C LEU A 56 7.78 -8.38 -2.17
N THR A 57 8.92 -8.25 -1.51
CA THR A 57 10.25 -8.38 -2.11
C THR A 57 10.41 -9.73 -2.81
N ILE A 58 10.03 -10.82 -2.13
CA ILE A 58 10.07 -12.18 -2.69
C ILE A 58 9.09 -12.32 -3.86
N SER A 59 7.85 -11.84 -3.72
CA SER A 59 6.85 -11.96 -4.80
C SER A 59 7.22 -11.16 -6.04
N MET A 60 8.00 -10.10 -5.89
CA MET A 60 8.56 -9.30 -6.99
C MET A 60 9.84 -9.90 -7.59
N GLY A 61 10.22 -11.12 -7.20
CA GLY A 61 11.31 -11.88 -7.83
C GLY A 61 12.65 -11.86 -7.09
N TRP A 62 12.83 -11.07 -6.03
CA TRP A 62 14.04 -11.08 -5.20
C TRP A 62 13.92 -12.16 -4.12
N GLN A 63 14.28 -13.40 -4.48
CA GLN A 63 14.05 -14.62 -3.67
C GLN A 63 14.90 -14.68 -2.39
N GLN A 64 15.99 -13.91 -2.32
CA GLN A 64 16.91 -13.87 -1.18
C GLN A 64 17.04 -12.45 -0.63
N PRO A 65 15.99 -11.90 0.00
CA PRO A 65 15.99 -10.51 0.46
C PRO A 65 17.06 -10.20 1.49
N ASP A 66 17.52 -11.19 2.27
CA ASP A 66 18.57 -11.01 3.28
C ASP A 66 19.96 -10.82 2.68
N GLU A 67 20.16 -11.08 1.39
CA GLU A 67 21.40 -10.78 0.67
C GLU A 67 21.44 -9.33 0.11
N LEU A 68 20.34 -8.61 0.17
CA LEU A 68 20.26 -7.23 -0.31
C LEU A 68 20.97 -6.29 0.65
N THR A 69 21.92 -5.50 0.12
CA THR A 69 22.76 -4.57 0.92
C THR A 69 22.02 -3.31 1.34
N THR A 70 21.02 -2.88 0.57
CA THR A 70 20.22 -1.68 0.86
C THR A 70 18.74 -2.02 0.81
N THR A 71 18.10 -1.91 1.95
CA THR A 71 16.70 -2.24 2.16
C THR A 71 16.00 -1.10 2.91
N LEU A 72 14.71 -1.20 3.14
CA LEU A 72 13.98 -0.23 3.94
C LEU A 72 14.58 -0.06 5.34
N SER A 73 15.13 -1.13 5.95
CA SER A 73 15.80 -1.04 7.25
C SER A 73 17.02 -0.10 7.19
N THR A 74 17.84 -0.21 6.14
CA THR A 74 19.00 0.64 5.91
C THR A 74 18.60 2.10 5.76
N LEU A 75 17.58 2.37 4.95
CA LEU A 75 17.11 3.75 4.69
C LEU A 75 16.48 4.37 5.95
N MET A 76 15.68 3.61 6.70
CA MET A 76 15.12 4.10 7.97
C MET A 76 16.19 4.31 9.04
N ALA A 77 17.22 3.46 9.11
CA ALA A 77 18.37 3.66 10.00
C ALA A 77 19.12 4.96 9.67
N LYS A 78 19.30 5.29 8.40
CA LYS A 78 19.86 6.59 7.98
C LYS A 78 18.98 7.74 8.45
N ALA A 79 17.66 7.66 8.26
CA ALA A 79 16.75 8.70 8.71
C ALA A 79 16.78 8.89 10.25
N MET A 80 16.88 7.79 11.02
CA MET A 80 17.00 7.83 12.47
C MET A 80 18.30 8.53 12.95
N ASN A 81 19.35 8.51 12.15
CA ASN A 81 20.64 9.12 12.44
C ASN A 81 20.86 10.45 11.71
N ASP A 82 19.78 11.07 11.21
CA ASP A 82 19.82 12.32 10.45
C ASP A 82 20.83 12.32 9.26
N GLN A 83 21.05 11.12 8.69
CA GLN A 83 21.92 10.94 7.52
C GLN A 83 21.15 11.20 6.23
N SER A 84 21.83 11.77 5.24
CA SER A 84 21.23 12.00 3.92
C SER A 84 20.99 10.66 3.19
N ILE A 85 19.85 10.58 2.51
CA ILE A 85 19.51 9.47 1.61
C ILE A 85 19.63 9.99 0.18
N PRO A 86 20.62 9.53 -0.59
CA PRO A 86 20.76 9.92 -1.99
C PRO A 86 19.52 9.56 -2.82
N PRO A 87 19.16 10.36 -3.83
CA PRO A 87 18.08 9.99 -4.74
C PRO A 87 18.31 8.62 -5.38
N GLY A 88 17.28 7.76 -5.35
CA GLY A 88 17.33 6.43 -5.92
C GLY A 88 18.02 5.37 -5.06
N GLU A 89 18.56 5.70 -3.90
CA GLU A 89 19.19 4.72 -3.03
C GLU A 89 18.16 3.68 -2.54
N GLY A 90 18.53 2.39 -2.67
CA GLY A 90 17.68 1.26 -2.25
C GLY A 90 16.49 0.99 -3.16
N ILE A 91 16.41 1.64 -4.33
CA ILE A 91 15.34 1.40 -5.31
C ILE A 91 15.79 0.33 -6.31
N LEU A 92 14.99 -0.73 -6.40
CA LEU A 92 15.11 -1.82 -7.36
C LEU A 92 14.10 -1.62 -8.49
N HIS A 93 14.51 -1.85 -9.74
CA HIS A 93 13.63 -1.69 -10.92
C HIS A 93 13.07 -3.05 -11.33
N HIS A 94 11.74 -3.16 -11.42
CA HIS A 94 11.07 -4.40 -11.84
C HIS A 94 10.66 -4.35 -13.31
N THR A 95 10.73 -5.50 -13.98
CA THR A 95 10.45 -5.63 -15.42
C THR A 95 9.00 -5.31 -15.81
N GLU A 96 8.05 -5.34 -14.88
CA GLU A 96 6.65 -4.95 -15.10
C GLU A 96 6.39 -3.45 -14.87
N GLY A 97 7.44 -2.62 -14.87
CA GLY A 97 7.34 -1.16 -14.91
C GLY A 97 7.05 -0.48 -13.56
N VAL A 98 7.29 -1.16 -12.46
CA VAL A 98 7.25 -0.62 -11.11
C VAL A 98 8.64 -0.64 -10.48
N ASP A 99 8.86 0.25 -9.52
CA ASP A 99 10.06 0.26 -8.69
C ASP A 99 9.74 -0.27 -7.29
N LEU A 100 10.74 -0.78 -6.57
CA LEU A 100 10.61 -1.40 -5.25
C LEU A 100 11.67 -0.90 -4.28
N ILE A 101 11.28 -0.47 -3.08
CA ILE A 101 12.14 -0.46 -1.91
C ILE A 101 11.92 -1.78 -1.18
N PRO A 102 12.94 -2.68 -1.15
CA PRO A 102 12.80 -4.01 -0.56
C PRO A 102 12.88 -3.98 0.96
N ALA A 103 12.38 -5.03 1.62
CA ALA A 103 12.60 -5.32 3.03
C ALA A 103 13.24 -6.69 3.23
N ASN A 104 13.82 -6.85 4.40
CA ASN A 104 14.36 -8.11 4.90
C ASN A 104 14.15 -8.20 6.42
N ILE A 105 14.66 -9.29 7.03
CA ILE A 105 14.48 -9.57 8.47
C ILE A 105 15.07 -8.47 9.39
N GLU A 106 16.05 -7.69 8.92
CA GLU A 106 16.66 -6.59 9.70
C GLU A 106 15.64 -5.53 10.10
N LEU A 107 14.54 -5.38 9.32
CA LEU A 107 13.47 -4.45 9.63
C LEU A 107 12.80 -4.74 10.98
N ALA A 108 12.79 -6.01 11.44
CA ALA A 108 12.30 -6.37 12.77
C ALA A 108 13.19 -5.80 13.88
N GLY A 109 14.52 -5.87 13.72
CA GLY A 109 15.47 -5.25 14.65
C GLY A 109 15.36 -3.72 14.68
N LEU A 110 15.14 -3.12 13.51
CA LEU A 110 14.90 -1.69 13.40
C LEU A 110 13.61 -1.27 14.14
N GLU A 111 12.53 -2.03 14.06
CA GLU A 111 11.28 -1.73 14.75
C GLU A 111 11.50 -1.63 16.28
N VAL A 112 12.33 -2.48 16.85
CA VAL A 112 12.73 -2.40 18.26
C VAL A 112 13.51 -1.11 18.54
N SER A 113 14.44 -0.75 17.65
CA SER A 113 15.28 0.45 17.79
C SER A 113 14.46 1.74 17.70
N LEU A 114 13.37 1.76 16.93
CA LEU A 114 12.46 2.91 16.81
C LEU A 114 11.86 3.34 18.16
N VAL A 115 11.71 2.43 19.12
CA VAL A 115 11.10 2.75 20.43
C VAL A 115 11.81 3.90 21.13
N ASN A 116 13.13 4.00 20.98
CA ASN A 116 13.96 5.02 21.62
C ASN A 116 14.28 6.22 20.69
N CYS A 117 13.74 6.25 19.47
CA CYS A 117 14.01 7.31 18.52
C CYS A 117 13.04 8.49 18.70
N MET A 118 13.54 9.71 18.58
CA MET A 118 12.71 10.92 18.49
C MET A 118 11.94 10.92 17.17
N ASN A 119 10.69 11.39 17.18
CA ASN A 119 9.83 11.39 15.99
C ASN A 119 9.68 10.02 15.31
N ARG A 120 9.84 8.94 16.07
CA ARG A 120 9.84 7.53 15.63
C ARG A 120 8.69 7.16 14.70
N GLU A 121 7.57 7.85 14.77
CA GLU A 121 6.39 7.60 13.93
C GLU A 121 6.54 8.17 12.51
N LYS A 122 7.57 8.97 12.22
CA LYS A 122 7.74 9.70 10.97
C LYS A 122 8.97 9.30 10.18
N MET A 123 9.71 8.28 10.60
CA MET A 123 10.95 7.86 9.94
C MET A 123 10.71 7.41 8.49
N LEU A 124 9.69 6.58 8.25
CA LEU A 124 9.32 6.19 6.89
C LEU A 124 8.89 7.39 6.04
N LYS A 125 8.20 8.37 6.63
CA LYS A 125 7.83 9.59 5.92
C LYS A 125 9.07 10.36 5.45
N GLN A 126 10.13 10.45 6.27
CA GLN A 126 11.38 11.10 5.89
C GLN A 126 12.08 10.35 4.75
N VAL A 127 12.13 9.01 4.82
CA VAL A 127 12.68 8.17 3.74
C VAL A 127 12.00 8.45 2.40
N LEU A 128 10.68 8.61 2.40
CA LEU A 128 9.90 8.75 1.18
C LEU A 128 9.81 10.18 0.62
N GLU A 129 10.24 11.19 1.38
CA GLU A 129 10.06 12.61 0.98
C GLU A 129 10.73 12.92 -0.36
N GLY A 130 11.97 12.43 -0.57
CA GLY A 130 12.68 12.60 -1.84
C GLY A 130 11.99 11.87 -3.02
N ALA A 131 11.52 10.66 -2.79
CA ALA A 131 10.91 9.84 -3.84
C ALA A 131 9.56 10.40 -4.35
N LYS A 132 8.84 11.19 -3.55
CA LYS A 132 7.54 11.74 -3.94
C LYS A 132 7.56 12.62 -5.18
N HIS A 133 8.71 13.17 -5.55
CA HIS A 133 8.84 13.99 -6.76
C HIS A 133 8.89 13.16 -8.05
N ASP A 134 9.31 11.92 -7.97
CA ASP A 134 9.56 11.06 -9.11
C ASP A 134 8.39 10.15 -9.45
N TYR A 135 7.50 9.88 -8.48
CA TYR A 135 6.40 8.93 -8.61
C TYR A 135 5.03 9.59 -8.58
N ASP A 136 4.06 8.94 -9.26
CA ASP A 136 2.62 9.28 -9.17
C ASP A 136 1.96 8.60 -7.98
N PHE A 137 2.39 7.37 -7.70
CA PHE A 137 1.90 6.56 -6.59
C PHE A 137 3.04 5.91 -5.83
N ILE A 138 2.90 5.85 -4.49
CA ILE A 138 3.72 5.03 -3.60
C ILE A 138 2.78 4.11 -2.84
N LEU A 139 2.98 2.79 -2.96
CA LEU A 139 2.17 1.79 -2.26
C LEU A 139 3.02 1.13 -1.16
N LEU A 140 2.51 1.14 0.08
CA LEU A 140 3.19 0.57 1.24
C LEU A 140 2.54 -0.76 1.60
N ASP A 141 3.25 -1.88 1.45
CA ASP A 141 2.81 -3.19 1.94
C ASP A 141 3.14 -3.33 3.43
N CYS A 142 2.14 -3.35 4.27
CA CYS A 142 2.33 -3.29 5.71
C CYS A 142 2.31 -4.68 6.36
N THR A 143 3.11 -4.85 7.42
CA THR A 143 3.12 -6.05 8.26
C THR A 143 1.73 -6.35 8.85
N PRO A 144 1.40 -7.61 9.14
CA PRO A 144 0.14 -8.02 9.79
C PRO A 144 0.15 -7.70 11.30
N SER A 145 0.42 -6.45 11.65
CA SER A 145 0.45 -5.97 13.04
C SER A 145 -0.04 -4.53 13.12
N LEU A 146 -0.29 -4.03 14.32
CA LEU A 146 -0.54 -2.62 14.60
C LEU A 146 0.68 -1.99 15.31
N GLY A 147 1.88 -2.53 15.06
CA GLY A 147 3.15 -2.07 15.61
C GLY A 147 3.66 -0.75 15.02
N MET A 148 4.91 -0.42 15.35
CA MET A 148 5.50 0.86 14.99
C MET A 148 5.72 1.01 13.48
N LEU A 149 5.99 -0.08 12.74
CA LEU A 149 6.09 -0.06 11.29
C LEU A 149 4.75 0.32 10.63
N THR A 150 3.63 -0.25 11.08
CA THR A 150 2.30 0.13 10.58
C THR A 150 1.96 1.58 10.92
N VAL A 151 2.32 2.06 12.11
CA VAL A 151 2.14 3.48 12.48
C VAL A 151 2.96 4.39 11.55
N ASN A 152 4.21 4.03 11.23
CA ASN A 152 5.06 4.76 10.28
C ASN A 152 4.44 4.79 8.87
N ALA A 153 3.90 3.66 8.39
CA ALA A 153 3.23 3.61 7.10
C ALA A 153 2.00 4.53 7.06
N LEU A 154 1.15 4.50 8.09
CA LEU A 154 -0.01 5.38 8.22
C LEU A 154 0.38 6.86 8.38
N ALA A 155 1.50 7.15 9.04
CA ALA A 155 2.03 8.51 9.18
C ALA A 155 2.55 9.08 7.86
N ALA A 156 3.09 8.24 6.98
CA ALA A 156 3.62 8.61 5.66
C ALA A 156 2.53 8.69 4.57
N ALA A 157 1.41 7.98 4.75
CA ALA A 157 0.37 7.80 3.74
C ALA A 157 -0.60 8.99 3.64
N ASP A 158 -1.11 9.22 2.43
CA ASP A 158 -2.26 10.10 2.19
C ASP A 158 -3.57 9.35 2.42
N THR A 159 -3.61 8.07 2.02
CA THR A 159 -4.77 7.20 2.19
C THR A 159 -4.38 5.80 2.65
N THR A 160 -5.33 5.07 3.22
CA THR A 160 -5.16 3.65 3.56
C THR A 160 -6.23 2.80 2.91
N LEU A 161 -5.80 1.73 2.20
CA LEU A 161 -6.64 0.68 1.64
C LEU A 161 -6.61 -0.52 2.58
N ILE A 162 -7.77 -1.08 2.89
CA ILE A 162 -7.92 -2.13 3.88
C ILE A 162 -8.44 -3.42 3.21
N PRO A 163 -7.55 -4.35 2.81
CA PRO A 163 -7.99 -5.66 2.34
C PRO A 163 -8.58 -6.46 3.49
N VAL A 164 -9.80 -6.98 3.31
CA VAL A 164 -10.53 -7.76 4.30
C VAL A 164 -10.97 -9.07 3.67
N GLN A 165 -10.52 -10.19 4.23
CA GLN A 165 -11.00 -11.49 3.81
C GLN A 165 -12.48 -11.63 4.18
N ALA A 166 -13.31 -12.07 3.22
CA ALA A 166 -14.75 -12.27 3.41
C ALA A 166 -15.05 -13.46 4.35
N GLN A 167 -14.77 -13.27 5.65
CA GLN A 167 -15.01 -14.24 6.72
C GLN A 167 -15.56 -13.53 7.96
N TYR A 168 -16.46 -14.20 8.68
CA TYR A 168 -17.19 -13.65 9.85
C TYR A 168 -16.28 -13.06 10.96
N LEU A 169 -15.12 -13.69 11.24
CA LEU A 169 -14.21 -13.25 12.30
C LEU A 169 -13.39 -11.98 11.97
N SER A 170 -13.54 -11.44 10.77
CA SER A 170 -12.79 -10.24 10.33
C SER A 170 -13.30 -8.94 10.96
N ALA A 171 -14.53 -8.91 11.49
CA ALA A 171 -15.16 -7.67 11.97
C ALA A 171 -14.44 -7.07 13.20
N LYS A 172 -14.08 -7.89 14.20
CA LYS A 172 -13.38 -7.40 15.41
C LYS A 172 -11.98 -6.84 15.08
N GLY A 173 -11.25 -7.53 14.23
CA GLY A 173 -9.93 -7.07 13.78
C GLY A 173 -10.01 -5.77 12.97
N LEU A 174 -11.03 -5.63 12.14
CA LEU A 174 -11.28 -4.40 11.38
C LEU A 174 -11.57 -3.22 12.31
N GLU A 175 -12.37 -3.42 13.36
CA GLU A 175 -12.67 -2.36 14.32
C GLU A 175 -11.40 -1.85 15.04
N GLN A 176 -10.52 -2.75 15.50
CA GLN A 176 -9.24 -2.37 16.13
C GLN A 176 -8.34 -1.60 15.16
N LEU A 177 -8.27 -2.03 13.90
CA LEU A 177 -7.53 -1.29 12.87
C LEU A 177 -8.10 0.11 12.66
N LEU A 178 -9.42 0.25 12.53
CA LEU A 178 -10.07 1.55 12.36
C LEU A 178 -9.82 2.48 13.54
N GLN A 179 -9.80 1.96 14.77
CA GLN A 179 -9.43 2.73 15.97
C GLN A 179 -7.98 3.21 15.89
N THR A 180 -7.05 2.36 15.42
CA THR A 180 -5.64 2.74 15.22
C THR A 180 -5.50 3.81 14.14
N VAL A 181 -6.16 3.66 13.00
CA VAL A 181 -6.19 4.69 11.94
C VAL A 181 -6.72 6.03 12.48
N GLN A 182 -7.77 6.01 13.30
CA GLN A 182 -8.31 7.22 13.92
C GLN A 182 -7.33 7.87 14.92
N LYS A 183 -6.58 7.06 15.70
CA LYS A 183 -5.54 7.58 16.61
C LYS A 183 -4.43 8.25 15.83
N VAL A 184 -3.90 7.59 14.79
CA VAL A 184 -2.86 8.15 13.91
C VAL A 184 -3.36 9.44 13.26
N ARG A 185 -4.59 9.46 12.76
CA ARG A 185 -5.19 10.66 12.15
C ARG A 185 -5.29 11.82 13.12
N ARG A 186 -5.66 11.58 14.39
CA ARG A 186 -5.79 12.66 15.39
C ARG A 186 -4.45 13.20 15.87
N GLN A 187 -3.44 12.34 16.01
CA GLN A 187 -2.22 12.67 16.74
C GLN A 187 -1.01 12.89 15.84
N ILE A 188 -0.94 12.24 14.67
CA ILE A 188 0.28 12.16 13.86
C ILE A 188 0.06 12.69 12.45
N ASN A 189 -1.01 12.21 11.76
CA ASN A 189 -1.29 12.55 10.36
C ASN A 189 -2.76 12.97 10.16
N PRO A 190 -3.12 14.23 10.43
CA PRO A 190 -4.49 14.72 10.30
C PRO A 190 -5.08 14.62 8.88
N LYS A 191 -4.23 14.49 7.86
CA LYS A 191 -4.64 14.38 6.46
C LYS A 191 -4.96 12.96 6.02
N LEU A 192 -4.62 11.95 6.82
CA LEU A 192 -4.85 10.54 6.52
C LEU A 192 -6.35 10.27 6.29
N LYS A 193 -6.67 9.62 5.19
CA LYS A 193 -8.04 9.19 4.85
C LYS A 193 -8.08 7.67 4.69
N ILE A 194 -9.27 7.11 4.79
CA ILE A 194 -9.50 5.72 4.40
C ILE A 194 -9.93 5.73 2.94
N GLU A 195 -9.15 5.07 2.07
CA GLU A 195 -9.47 4.90 0.64
C GLU A 195 -10.69 4.01 0.46
N GLY A 196 -10.70 2.92 1.21
CA GLY A 196 -11.81 1.98 1.26
C GLY A 196 -11.43 0.61 1.82
N ILE A 197 -12.46 -0.19 2.05
CA ILE A 197 -12.37 -1.62 2.38
C ILE A 197 -12.45 -2.41 1.09
N LEU A 198 -11.45 -3.26 0.82
CA LEU A 198 -11.41 -4.17 -0.32
C LEU A 198 -11.72 -5.59 0.17
N LEU A 199 -12.83 -6.16 -0.30
CA LEU A 199 -13.15 -7.55 0.00
C LEU A 199 -12.30 -8.49 -0.85
N THR A 200 -11.56 -9.38 -0.18
CA THR A 200 -10.64 -10.33 -0.80
C THR A 200 -11.07 -11.77 -0.55
N MET A 201 -10.59 -12.69 -1.40
CA MET A 201 -10.87 -14.12 -1.33
C MET A 201 -12.37 -14.41 -1.25
N THR A 202 -13.16 -13.63 -2.00
CA THR A 202 -14.62 -13.79 -2.06
C THR A 202 -14.99 -15.03 -2.87
N ASP A 203 -16.06 -15.69 -2.46
CA ASP A 203 -16.73 -16.73 -3.28
C ASP A 203 -18.21 -16.38 -3.44
N SER A 204 -18.50 -15.65 -4.51
CA SER A 204 -19.87 -15.21 -4.84
C SER A 204 -20.83 -16.34 -5.21
N ARG A 205 -20.32 -17.56 -5.42
CA ARG A 205 -21.14 -18.74 -5.74
C ARG A 205 -21.78 -19.35 -4.50
N THR A 206 -21.29 -19.01 -3.30
CA THR A 206 -21.82 -19.52 -2.04
C THR A 206 -22.74 -18.50 -1.37
N ASN A 207 -23.86 -18.96 -0.80
CA ASN A 207 -24.76 -18.14 0.02
C ASN A 207 -24.01 -17.47 1.17
N TYR A 208 -23.06 -18.18 1.78
CA TYR A 208 -22.23 -17.67 2.87
C TYR A 208 -21.36 -16.48 2.43
N GLY A 209 -20.71 -16.58 1.27
CA GLY A 209 -19.90 -15.49 0.72
C GLY A 209 -20.73 -14.23 0.46
N GLN A 210 -21.92 -14.38 -0.10
CA GLN A 210 -22.86 -13.28 -0.33
C GLN A 210 -23.36 -12.66 0.99
N GLN A 211 -23.67 -13.47 2.00
CA GLN A 211 -24.08 -12.97 3.31
C GLN A 211 -22.99 -12.14 4.00
N ILE A 212 -21.74 -12.57 3.93
CA ILE A 212 -20.62 -11.83 4.51
C ILE A 212 -20.37 -10.51 3.76
N ASP A 213 -20.44 -10.50 2.43
CA ASP A 213 -20.33 -9.27 1.63
C ASP A 213 -21.42 -8.26 2.06
N ASN A 214 -22.66 -8.68 2.10
CA ASN A 214 -23.79 -7.85 2.53
C ASN A 214 -23.61 -7.34 3.98
N LEU A 215 -23.12 -8.19 4.89
CA LEU A 215 -22.87 -7.82 6.28
C LEU A 215 -21.82 -6.72 6.39
N ILE A 216 -20.69 -6.85 5.68
CA ILE A 216 -19.61 -5.85 5.71
C ILE A 216 -20.10 -4.55 5.07
N ARG A 217 -20.77 -4.59 3.93
CA ARG A 217 -21.34 -3.40 3.27
C ARG A 217 -22.40 -2.72 4.15
N GLY A 218 -23.26 -3.48 4.81
CA GLY A 218 -24.27 -2.96 5.74
C GLY A 218 -23.66 -2.34 7.00
N ALA A 219 -22.63 -2.97 7.58
CA ALA A 219 -22.01 -2.50 8.81
C ALA A 219 -21.11 -1.26 8.61
N TYR A 220 -20.43 -1.18 7.49
CA TYR A 220 -19.39 -0.15 7.27
C TYR A 220 -19.71 0.81 6.12
N GLY A 221 -20.49 0.40 5.11
CA GLY A 221 -20.69 1.15 3.86
C GLY A 221 -21.28 2.54 4.02
N SER A 222 -22.01 2.82 5.11
CA SER A 222 -22.52 4.16 5.42
C SER A 222 -21.44 5.14 5.92
N LYS A 223 -20.31 4.64 6.42
CA LYS A 223 -19.24 5.43 7.06
C LYS A 223 -17.92 5.37 6.29
N ILE A 224 -17.64 4.24 5.67
CA ILE A 224 -16.39 3.95 4.97
C ILE A 224 -16.77 3.35 3.61
N LYS A 225 -16.13 3.83 2.54
CA LYS A 225 -16.28 3.23 1.22
C LYS A 225 -15.89 1.75 1.29
N VAL A 226 -16.76 0.87 0.81
CA VAL A 226 -16.41 -0.50 0.44
C VAL A 226 -16.31 -0.53 -1.07
N PHE A 227 -15.16 -0.96 -1.61
CA PHE A 227 -14.95 -1.01 -3.05
C PHE A 227 -16.03 -1.87 -3.72
N ASP A 228 -16.49 -1.44 -4.90
CA ASP A 228 -17.49 -2.19 -5.66
C ASP A 228 -16.89 -3.50 -6.16
N GLN A 229 -15.62 -3.44 -6.58
CA GLN A 229 -14.86 -4.60 -7.00
C GLN A 229 -14.40 -5.43 -5.79
N THR A 230 -14.58 -6.75 -5.88
CA THR A 230 -14.05 -7.73 -4.92
C THR A 230 -13.00 -8.60 -5.59
N ILE A 231 -12.01 -9.09 -4.82
CA ILE A 231 -10.98 -10.00 -5.34
C ILE A 231 -11.42 -11.44 -5.04
N PRO A 232 -11.72 -12.24 -6.06
CA PRO A 232 -12.18 -13.61 -5.86
C PRO A 232 -11.04 -14.52 -5.39
N ARG A 233 -11.40 -15.60 -4.67
CA ARG A 233 -10.45 -16.65 -4.31
C ARG A 233 -9.95 -17.36 -5.57
N SER A 234 -8.62 -17.50 -5.70
CA SER A 234 -7.98 -18.17 -6.83
C SER A 234 -6.72 -18.90 -6.38
N VAL A 235 -6.54 -20.12 -6.86
CA VAL A 235 -5.29 -20.88 -6.68
C VAL A 235 -4.15 -20.19 -7.44
N ARG A 236 -4.40 -19.74 -8.66
CA ARG A 236 -3.39 -19.03 -9.47
C ARG A 236 -2.89 -17.75 -8.81
N ALA A 237 -3.76 -17.03 -8.10
CA ALA A 237 -3.34 -15.86 -7.33
C ALA A 237 -2.48 -16.22 -6.10
N ALA A 238 -2.56 -17.45 -5.60
CA ALA A 238 -1.68 -17.93 -4.53
C ALA A 238 -0.31 -18.39 -5.06
N GLU A 239 -0.21 -18.75 -6.34
CA GLU A 239 1.01 -19.22 -6.99
C GLU A 239 1.97 -18.08 -7.37
N ILE A 240 1.47 -16.84 -7.57
CA ILE A 240 2.25 -15.71 -8.08
C ILE A 240 3.49 -15.41 -7.24
N SER A 241 3.38 -15.48 -5.92
CA SER A 241 4.51 -15.22 -5.02
C SER A 241 5.66 -16.22 -5.18
N ALA A 242 5.36 -17.47 -5.59
CA ALA A 242 6.37 -18.49 -5.84
C ALA A 242 7.03 -18.32 -7.23
N VAL A 243 6.34 -17.67 -8.17
CA VAL A 243 6.78 -17.55 -9.57
C VAL A 243 7.48 -16.20 -9.82
N GLY A 244 7.33 -15.22 -8.93
CA GLY A 244 7.89 -13.87 -9.09
C GLY A 244 7.27 -13.12 -10.27
N LYS A 245 5.96 -13.28 -10.51
CA LYS A 245 5.21 -12.65 -11.61
C LYS A 245 3.87 -12.18 -11.11
N SER A 246 3.42 -11.02 -11.61
CA SER A 246 2.08 -10.55 -11.29
C SER A 246 0.98 -11.47 -11.83
N ILE A 247 -0.24 -11.27 -11.32
CA ILE A 247 -1.42 -11.96 -11.86
C ILE A 247 -1.65 -11.58 -13.33
N PHE A 248 -1.21 -10.40 -13.77
CA PHE A 248 -1.37 -9.96 -15.15
C PHE A 248 -0.48 -10.72 -16.14
N GLN A 249 0.69 -11.21 -15.68
CA GLN A 249 1.53 -12.11 -16.45
C GLN A 249 1.15 -13.57 -16.27
N HIS A 250 0.81 -13.99 -15.05
CA HIS A 250 0.56 -15.39 -14.74
C HIS A 250 -0.81 -15.89 -15.23
N ASP A 251 -1.88 -15.06 -15.08
CA ASP A 251 -3.24 -15.39 -15.54
C ASP A 251 -3.94 -14.14 -16.12
N PRO A 252 -3.48 -13.61 -17.28
CA PRO A 252 -3.89 -12.31 -17.81
C PRO A 252 -5.38 -12.20 -18.14
N LYS A 253 -6.06 -13.33 -18.38
CA LYS A 253 -7.50 -13.42 -18.70
C LYS A 253 -8.32 -13.92 -17.51
N GLY A 254 -7.68 -14.16 -16.38
CA GLY A 254 -8.35 -14.68 -15.19
C GLY A 254 -9.18 -13.61 -14.49
N LYS A 255 -10.18 -14.08 -13.73
CA LYS A 255 -11.10 -13.20 -12.96
C LYS A 255 -10.35 -12.31 -11.95
N VAL A 256 -9.22 -12.77 -11.39
CA VAL A 256 -8.43 -11.98 -10.45
C VAL A 256 -7.71 -10.84 -11.16
N ALA A 257 -7.15 -11.09 -12.36
CA ALA A 257 -6.53 -10.04 -13.17
C ALA A 257 -7.55 -8.96 -13.58
N GLU A 258 -8.76 -9.38 -13.97
CA GLU A 258 -9.86 -8.45 -14.27
C GLU A 258 -10.27 -7.64 -13.05
N ALA A 259 -10.38 -8.28 -11.89
CA ALA A 259 -10.70 -7.62 -10.63
C ALA A 259 -9.66 -6.55 -10.26
N TYR A 260 -8.37 -6.83 -10.40
CA TYR A 260 -7.33 -5.84 -10.13
C TYR A 260 -7.30 -4.71 -11.16
N ARG A 261 -7.59 -4.97 -12.46
CA ARG A 261 -7.77 -3.88 -13.45
C ARG A 261 -8.92 -2.96 -13.08
N SER A 262 -10.02 -3.50 -12.61
CA SER A 262 -11.18 -2.71 -12.17
C SER A 262 -10.86 -1.91 -10.91
N LEU A 263 -10.19 -2.52 -9.93
CA LEU A 263 -9.72 -1.84 -8.72
C LEU A 263 -8.76 -0.68 -9.07
N THR A 264 -7.82 -0.91 -9.99
CA THR A 264 -6.88 0.12 -10.46
C THR A 264 -7.60 1.35 -10.99
N LYS A 265 -8.59 1.17 -11.85
CA LYS A 265 -9.41 2.27 -12.40
C LYS A 265 -10.16 3.01 -11.29
N GLU A 266 -10.70 2.29 -10.33
CA GLU A 266 -11.43 2.88 -9.20
C GLU A 266 -10.52 3.71 -8.28
N VAL A 267 -9.30 3.22 -7.98
CA VAL A 267 -8.29 3.94 -7.20
C VAL A 267 -7.81 5.19 -7.95
N MET A 268 -7.54 5.10 -9.25
CA MET A 268 -7.16 6.26 -10.06
C MET A 268 -8.23 7.34 -10.06
N ALA A 269 -9.49 6.97 -10.27
CA ALA A 269 -10.61 7.92 -10.25
C ALA A 269 -10.77 8.61 -8.88
N ASN A 270 -10.49 7.90 -7.79
CA ASN A 270 -10.50 8.49 -6.44
C ASN A 270 -9.36 9.48 -6.25
N ALA A 271 -8.14 9.14 -6.67
CA ALA A 271 -6.97 10.03 -6.59
C ALA A 271 -7.22 11.33 -7.38
N GLU A 272 -7.74 11.24 -8.60
CA GLU A 272 -8.09 12.41 -9.41
C GLU A 272 -9.15 13.31 -8.75
N ARG A 273 -10.20 12.71 -8.17
CA ARG A 273 -11.22 13.47 -7.43
C ARG A 273 -10.63 14.19 -6.22
N GLN A 274 -9.67 13.56 -5.53
CA GLN A 274 -9.01 14.21 -4.40
C GLN A 274 -8.15 15.38 -4.84
N LEU A 275 -7.42 15.26 -5.95
CA LEU A 275 -6.62 16.34 -6.52
C LEU A 275 -7.50 17.54 -6.93
N LYS A 276 -8.61 17.31 -7.63
CA LYS A 276 -9.56 18.37 -8.01
C LYS A 276 -10.07 19.15 -6.79
N ARG A 277 -10.48 18.45 -5.73
CA ARG A 277 -10.96 19.09 -4.48
C ARG A 277 -9.90 19.94 -3.77
N VAL A 278 -8.62 19.58 -3.87
CA VAL A 278 -7.52 20.36 -3.30
C VAL A 278 -7.31 21.65 -4.10
N VAL A 279 -7.36 21.59 -5.43
CA VAL A 279 -7.23 22.75 -6.32
C VAL A 279 -8.39 23.72 -6.13
N GLU A 280 -9.63 23.22 -6.01
CA GLU A 280 -10.83 24.05 -5.79
C GLU A 280 -10.83 24.77 -4.42
N ARG A 281 -10.21 24.19 -3.38
CA ARG A 281 -10.11 24.80 -2.05
C ARG A 281 -8.93 25.76 -1.89
N GLY A 282 -7.99 25.74 -2.82
CA GLY A 282 -6.84 26.63 -2.84
C GLY A 282 -7.05 27.91 -3.66
N ARG A 283 -8.22 28.00 -4.32
CA ARG A 283 -8.70 29.23 -4.99
C ARG A 283 -9.70 29.97 -4.08
#